data_300757af6fa79335f0d8a84427d54c4a
#
_entry.id   300757af6fa79335f0d8a84427d54c4a
#
_cell.length_a   1.000
_cell.length_b   1.000
_cell.length_c   1.000
_cell.angle_alpha   90.00
_cell.angle_beta   90.00
_cell.angle_gamma   90.00
#
_symmetry.space_group_name_H-M   'P 1'
#
loop_
_entity.id
_entity.type
_entity.pdbx_description
1 polymer ?
#
loop_
_entity_poly.entity_id
_entity_poly.type
_entity_poly.pdbx_seq_one_letter_code
_entity_poly.pdbx_strand_id
1 'polypeptide(L)'
;MLKRILVALGLILAALTIYYWSLITYGVGQGLGQLKIVREARPVEEFLADPRFPDSLKSRLRLIQQARRYAIDSLGLHDTKNYTTLFDQKGEELMWVVIACEPFRLVEKRWEFPVIGSVPYKGYFNKEKALKEREGLEKDGWDVSIRNPDGWSTLGWFTDPILSGMLMRSEGDLASLIIHEMVHATIYVKDSSDFNENLASFIGDRGAELFLKQAFGDTSRQFQEYIHQDGDYRKVADHMLRATKKLDSLYQTMTESESVESKKTRKENYIRKIVEAFDTIRFSDGRRRSSRFAKRLPNNTYFMSFRTYESKHDVMLEDWNNRFSKNLKNMINYYRATYPSL
;
A
#
# COMPACT_ATOMS: atom_id res chain seq x y z
N MET A 1 53.37 15.05 6.83
CA MET A 1 52.56 14.52 5.72
C MET A 1 51.28 13.86 6.24
N LEU A 2 51.32 12.87 7.12
CA LEU A 2 50.16 12.14 7.66
C LEU A 2 49.09 13.08 8.33
N LYS A 3 49.49 14.03 9.19
CA LYS A 3 48.55 15.01 9.80
C LYS A 3 47.79 15.83 8.77
N ARG A 4 48.41 16.26 7.70
CA ARG A 4 47.72 17.04 6.62
C ARG A 4 46.72 16.16 5.86
N ILE A 5 47.03 14.89 5.64
CA ILE A 5 46.13 13.93 4.99
C ILE A 5 44.93 13.69 5.90
N LEU A 6 45.12 13.45 7.22
CA LEU A 6 44.06 13.25 8.17
C LEU A 6 43.13 14.47 8.29
N VAL A 7 43.69 15.68 8.29
CA VAL A 7 42.91 16.93 8.28
C VAL A 7 42.11 17.07 7.00
N ALA A 8 42.71 16.80 5.84
CA ALA A 8 42.00 16.84 4.55
C ALA A 8 40.85 15.82 4.50
N LEU A 9 41.09 14.58 4.95
CA LEU A 9 40.04 13.56 5.07
C LEU A 9 38.93 13.97 6.03
N GLY A 10 39.26 14.58 7.17
CA GLY A 10 38.28 15.11 8.14
C GLY A 10 37.42 16.21 7.53
N LEU A 11 38.02 17.15 6.77
CA LEU A 11 37.29 18.20 6.08
C LEU A 11 36.37 17.66 4.98
N ILE A 12 36.84 16.67 4.20
CA ILE A 12 36.01 16.00 3.18
C ILE A 12 34.83 15.29 3.85
N LEU A 13 35.07 14.55 4.93
CA LEU A 13 34.01 13.85 5.65
C LEU A 13 32.99 14.85 6.24
N ALA A 14 33.45 15.95 6.81
CA ALA A 14 32.58 17.01 7.31
C ALA A 14 31.72 17.64 6.19
N ALA A 15 32.35 17.93 5.04
CA ALA A 15 31.65 18.46 3.87
C ALA A 15 30.59 17.47 3.33
N LEU A 16 30.92 16.19 3.24
CA LEU A 16 30.00 15.14 2.85
C LEU A 16 28.85 14.98 3.87
N THR A 17 29.15 15.04 5.15
CA THR A 17 28.14 14.97 6.21
C THR A 17 27.16 16.15 6.12
N ILE A 18 27.67 17.36 5.89
CA ILE A 18 26.83 18.55 5.71
C ILE A 18 25.96 18.40 4.43
N TYR A 19 26.58 18.00 3.33
CA TYR A 19 25.88 17.80 2.05
C TYR A 19 24.75 16.76 2.15
N TYR A 20 25.03 15.64 2.80
CA TYR A 20 24.05 14.53 2.96
C TYR A 20 23.28 14.60 4.28
N TRP A 21 23.31 15.72 5.02
CA TRP A 21 22.71 15.85 6.35
C TRP A 21 21.22 15.46 6.38
N SER A 22 20.46 15.92 5.40
CA SER A 22 19.04 15.60 5.25
C SER A 22 18.80 14.10 5.07
N LEU A 23 19.60 13.44 4.22
CA LEU A 23 19.52 12.01 3.96
C LEU A 23 19.94 11.19 5.18
N ILE A 24 21.02 11.58 5.86
CA ILE A 24 21.52 10.93 7.07
C ILE A 24 20.47 11.01 8.19
N THR A 25 19.91 12.20 8.45
CA THR A 25 18.90 12.40 9.50
C THR A 25 17.60 11.69 9.17
N TYR A 26 17.23 11.58 7.89
CA TYR A 26 16.13 10.77 7.44
C TYR A 26 16.39 9.29 7.71
N GLY A 27 17.52 8.75 7.26
CA GLY A 27 17.90 7.34 7.45
C GLY A 27 17.97 6.92 8.92
N VAL A 28 18.59 7.77 9.77
CA VAL A 28 18.60 7.56 11.22
C VAL A 28 17.19 7.51 11.78
N GLY A 29 16.30 8.43 11.36
CA GLY A 29 14.91 8.44 11.78
C GLY A 29 14.15 7.17 11.38
N GLN A 30 14.39 6.66 10.16
CA GLN A 30 13.81 5.39 9.70
C GLN A 30 14.35 4.21 10.53
N GLY A 31 15.66 4.14 10.75
CA GLY A 31 16.30 3.09 11.54
C GLY A 31 15.80 3.04 12.98
N LEU A 32 15.67 4.19 13.64
CA LEU A 32 15.13 4.27 15.00
C LEU A 32 13.66 3.88 15.08
N GLY A 33 12.83 4.30 14.11
CA GLY A 33 11.45 3.89 14.02
C GLY A 33 11.29 2.38 13.84
N GLN A 34 12.05 1.80 12.92
CA GLN A 34 12.06 0.35 12.69
C GLN A 34 12.56 -0.42 13.93
N LEU A 35 13.61 0.05 14.56
CA LEU A 35 14.15 -0.59 15.78
C LEU A 35 13.11 -0.60 16.92
N LYS A 36 12.32 0.46 17.07
CA LYS A 36 11.21 0.52 18.03
C LYS A 36 10.20 -0.60 17.76
N ILE A 37 9.78 -0.76 16.50
CA ILE A 37 8.81 -1.81 16.10
C ILE A 37 9.35 -3.19 16.48
N VAL A 38 10.58 -3.50 16.06
CA VAL A 38 11.21 -4.82 16.30
C VAL A 38 11.36 -5.11 17.79
N ARG A 39 11.71 -4.09 18.61
CA ARG A 39 11.89 -4.27 20.07
C ARG A 39 10.60 -4.40 20.84
N GLU A 40 9.54 -3.73 20.41
CA GLU A 40 8.26 -3.67 21.14
C GLU A 40 7.25 -4.70 20.61
N ALA A 41 7.48 -5.30 19.44
CA ALA A 41 6.67 -6.40 18.95
C ALA A 41 6.87 -7.65 19.85
N ARG A 42 5.76 -8.29 20.23
CA ARG A 42 5.75 -9.49 21.07
C ARG A 42 5.09 -10.65 20.34
N PRO A 43 5.45 -11.91 20.68
CA PRO A 43 4.81 -13.10 20.12
C PRO A 43 3.28 -13.04 20.25
N VAL A 44 2.57 -13.46 19.21
CA VAL A 44 1.10 -13.50 19.19
C VAL A 44 0.57 -14.38 20.32
N GLU A 45 1.27 -15.44 20.68
CA GLU A 45 0.93 -16.38 21.74
C GLU A 45 0.81 -15.70 23.10
N GLU A 46 1.63 -14.68 23.39
CA GLU A 46 1.55 -13.93 24.64
C GLU A 46 0.23 -13.16 24.75
N PHE A 47 -0.24 -12.56 23.65
CA PHE A 47 -1.53 -11.87 23.61
C PHE A 47 -2.71 -12.83 23.68
N LEU A 48 -2.60 -14.00 23.05
CA LEU A 48 -3.63 -15.03 23.13
C LEU A 48 -3.77 -15.60 24.55
N ALA A 49 -2.66 -15.68 25.30
CA ALA A 49 -2.63 -16.15 26.68
C ALA A 49 -3.02 -15.07 27.72
N ASP A 50 -2.90 -13.77 27.40
CA ASP A 50 -3.21 -12.68 28.34
C ASP A 50 -4.75 -12.56 28.55
N PRO A 51 -5.27 -12.80 29.77
CA PRO A 51 -6.70 -12.70 30.04
C PRO A 51 -7.24 -11.26 29.91
N ARG A 52 -6.37 -10.25 29.95
CA ARG A 52 -6.74 -8.83 29.81
C ARG A 52 -6.85 -8.40 28.35
N PHE A 53 -6.27 -9.16 27.41
CA PHE A 53 -6.39 -8.84 25.99
C PHE A 53 -7.79 -9.22 25.48
N PRO A 54 -8.52 -8.32 24.78
CA PRO A 54 -9.90 -8.54 24.40
C PRO A 54 -10.10 -9.79 23.52
N ASP A 55 -11.12 -10.60 23.81
CA ASP A 55 -11.39 -11.84 23.07
C ASP A 55 -11.73 -11.57 21.58
N SER A 56 -12.36 -10.43 21.31
CA SER A 56 -12.61 -9.98 19.92
C SER A 56 -11.30 -9.78 19.14
N LEU A 57 -10.26 -9.25 19.77
CA LEU A 57 -8.94 -9.08 19.14
C LEU A 57 -8.17 -10.40 19.11
N LYS A 58 -8.32 -11.27 20.11
CA LYS A 58 -7.77 -12.65 20.08
C LYS A 58 -8.33 -13.44 18.89
N SER A 59 -9.63 -13.31 18.59
CA SER A 59 -10.22 -13.96 17.43
C SER A 59 -9.62 -13.47 16.11
N ARG A 60 -9.31 -12.17 16.01
CA ARG A 60 -8.60 -11.60 14.86
C ARG A 60 -7.17 -12.11 14.72
N LEU A 61 -6.43 -12.23 15.82
CA LEU A 61 -5.09 -12.82 15.81
C LEU A 61 -5.12 -14.30 15.35
N ARG A 62 -6.10 -15.10 15.84
CA ARG A 62 -6.27 -16.48 15.38
C ARG A 62 -6.60 -16.55 13.89
N LEU A 63 -7.44 -15.64 13.41
CA LEU A 63 -7.76 -15.54 11.98
C LEU A 63 -6.50 -15.26 11.13
N ILE A 64 -5.66 -14.32 11.55
CA ILE A 64 -4.39 -14.04 10.86
C ILE A 64 -3.52 -15.30 10.79
N GLN A 65 -3.38 -16.03 11.90
CA GLN A 65 -2.61 -17.28 11.91
C GLN A 65 -3.22 -18.36 11.01
N GLN A 66 -4.56 -18.43 10.91
CA GLN A 66 -5.24 -19.33 10.00
C GLN A 66 -5.04 -18.94 8.53
N ALA A 67 -5.20 -17.65 8.21
CA ALA A 67 -4.97 -17.14 6.85
C ALA A 67 -3.50 -17.34 6.44
N ARG A 68 -2.55 -17.09 7.34
CA ARG A 68 -1.12 -17.33 7.12
C ARG A 68 -0.83 -18.80 6.83
N ARG A 69 -1.36 -19.74 7.63
CA ARG A 69 -1.20 -21.18 7.37
C ARG A 69 -1.84 -21.59 6.04
N TYR A 70 -3.03 -21.08 5.74
CA TYR A 70 -3.69 -21.33 4.45
C TYR A 70 -2.82 -20.85 3.28
N ALA A 71 -2.23 -19.66 3.40
CA ALA A 71 -1.35 -19.09 2.37
C ALA A 71 -0.11 -19.99 2.12
N ILE A 72 0.46 -20.57 3.16
CA ILE A 72 1.61 -21.47 3.06
C ILE A 72 1.17 -22.83 2.51
N ASP A 73 0.23 -23.50 3.17
CA ASP A 73 -0.10 -24.89 2.91
C ASP A 73 -0.90 -25.08 1.61
N SER A 74 -1.89 -24.20 1.39
CA SER A 74 -2.82 -24.31 0.27
C SER A 74 -2.36 -23.52 -0.95
N LEU A 75 -1.84 -22.31 -0.78
CA LEU A 75 -1.42 -21.46 -1.89
C LEU A 75 0.07 -21.63 -2.25
N GLY A 76 0.91 -22.13 -1.34
CA GLY A 76 2.34 -22.36 -1.57
C GLY A 76 3.19 -21.10 -1.46
N LEU A 77 2.73 -20.08 -0.72
CA LEU A 77 3.54 -18.90 -0.37
C LEU A 77 4.65 -19.28 0.62
N HIS A 78 5.70 -18.48 0.66
CA HIS A 78 6.85 -18.76 1.52
C HIS A 78 6.48 -18.71 3.00
N ASP A 79 6.95 -19.70 3.77
CA ASP A 79 6.89 -19.69 5.22
C ASP A 79 7.98 -18.77 5.78
N THR A 80 7.57 -17.58 6.17
CA THR A 80 8.43 -16.58 6.81
C THR A 80 8.02 -16.40 8.27
N LYS A 81 8.84 -15.72 9.07
CA LYS A 81 8.46 -15.32 10.43
C LYS A 81 7.56 -14.08 10.48
N ASN A 82 7.20 -13.50 9.33
CA ASN A 82 6.31 -12.34 9.26
C ASN A 82 4.93 -12.69 9.84
N TYR A 83 4.32 -11.73 10.51
CA TYR A 83 2.97 -11.83 11.12
C TYR A 83 2.84 -12.90 12.22
N THR A 84 3.97 -13.24 12.88
CA THR A 84 3.98 -14.10 14.08
C THR A 84 4.10 -13.31 15.39
N THR A 85 4.36 -12.01 15.30
CA THR A 85 4.41 -11.06 16.42
C THR A 85 3.38 -9.96 16.22
N LEU A 86 2.97 -9.29 17.31
CA LEU A 86 2.08 -8.14 17.31
C LEU A 86 2.81 -6.93 17.89
N PHE A 87 2.79 -5.82 17.14
CA PHE A 87 3.16 -4.50 17.63
C PHE A 87 1.89 -3.73 18.01
N ASP A 88 1.75 -3.42 19.30
CA ASP A 88 0.63 -2.64 19.82
C ASP A 88 0.88 -1.15 19.60
N GLN A 89 0.14 -0.56 18.65
CA GLN A 89 0.22 0.85 18.31
C GLN A 89 -0.43 1.77 19.35
N LYS A 90 -1.16 1.20 20.34
CA LYS A 90 -1.91 1.95 21.38
C LYS A 90 -2.90 2.99 20.80
N GLY A 91 -3.43 2.70 19.62
CA GLY A 91 -4.35 3.61 18.89
C GLY A 91 -3.67 4.76 18.14
N GLU A 92 -2.34 4.77 18.07
CA GLU A 92 -1.59 5.80 17.36
C GLU A 92 -1.19 5.33 15.95
N GLU A 93 -1.07 6.27 15.03
CA GLU A 93 -0.54 6.01 13.70
C GLU A 93 0.96 5.80 13.75
N LEU A 94 1.43 4.73 13.11
CA LEU A 94 2.84 4.35 13.13
C LEU A 94 3.68 5.16 12.15
N MET A 95 3.14 5.40 10.95
CA MET A 95 3.87 6.01 9.84
C MET A 95 2.96 6.89 8.98
N TRP A 96 3.57 7.90 8.40
CA TRP A 96 2.97 8.83 7.43
C TRP A 96 3.72 8.72 6.11
N VAL A 97 3.05 8.25 5.08
CA VAL A 97 3.62 8.07 3.74
C VAL A 97 3.18 9.23 2.85
N VAL A 98 4.15 10.02 2.42
CA VAL A 98 3.95 11.12 1.48
C VAL A 98 4.06 10.58 0.07
N ILE A 99 3.05 10.84 -0.74
CA ILE A 99 3.00 10.58 -2.18
C ILE A 99 2.70 11.87 -2.92
N ALA A 100 3.28 12.04 -4.08
CA ALA A 100 3.07 13.23 -4.90
C ALA A 100 2.95 12.87 -6.38
N CYS A 101 2.21 13.70 -7.12
CA CYS A 101 2.01 13.56 -8.55
C CYS A 101 2.07 14.94 -9.21
N GLU A 102 2.49 15.02 -10.45
CA GLU A 102 2.46 16.27 -11.21
C GLU A 102 1.02 16.81 -11.27
N PRO A 103 0.84 18.15 -11.25
CA PRO A 103 -0.50 18.73 -11.16
C PRO A 103 -1.35 18.54 -12.42
N PHE A 104 -0.71 18.47 -13.60
CA PHE A 104 -1.38 18.38 -14.91
C PHE A 104 -0.86 17.23 -15.77
N ARG A 105 -0.31 16.21 -15.13
CA ARG A 105 0.09 14.94 -15.73
C ARG A 105 -0.07 13.84 -14.68
N LEU A 106 -0.37 12.65 -15.09
CA LEU A 106 -0.45 11.50 -14.19
C LEU A 106 0.93 10.83 -14.08
N VAL A 107 1.90 11.59 -13.57
CA VAL A 107 3.29 11.16 -13.33
C VAL A 107 3.62 11.36 -11.86
N GLU A 108 3.91 10.25 -11.20
CA GLU A 108 4.27 10.27 -9.79
C GLU A 108 5.66 10.83 -9.56
N LYS A 109 5.84 11.53 -8.46
CA LYS A 109 7.16 11.90 -7.95
C LYS A 109 7.86 10.65 -7.45
N ARG A 110 9.13 10.52 -7.78
CA ARG A 110 9.98 9.46 -7.26
C ARG A 110 11.07 10.05 -6.37
N TRP A 111 11.39 9.35 -5.30
CA TRP A 111 12.48 9.68 -4.39
C TRP A 111 13.59 8.66 -4.57
N GLU A 112 14.80 9.15 -4.66
CA GLU A 112 16.00 8.32 -4.84
C GLU A 112 16.66 8.07 -3.48
N PHE A 113 16.91 6.80 -3.17
CA PHE A 113 17.58 6.39 -1.94
C PHE A 113 18.78 5.49 -2.28
N PRO A 114 19.91 5.64 -1.57
CA PRO A 114 21.14 4.91 -1.90
C PRO A 114 21.03 3.38 -1.86
N VAL A 115 20.14 2.84 -1.03
CA VAL A 115 19.99 1.39 -0.80
C VAL A 115 18.80 0.81 -1.54
N ILE A 116 17.64 1.44 -1.38
CA ILE A 116 16.37 0.93 -1.92
C ILE A 116 16.07 1.43 -3.34
N GLY A 117 16.89 2.33 -3.88
CA GLY A 117 16.72 2.87 -5.22
C GLY A 117 15.58 3.90 -5.30
N SER A 118 14.88 3.91 -6.44
CA SER A 118 13.83 4.86 -6.78
C SER A 118 12.46 4.34 -6.35
N VAL A 119 11.77 5.06 -5.48
CA VAL A 119 10.42 4.70 -5.00
C VAL A 119 9.44 5.86 -5.15
N PRO A 120 8.13 5.59 -5.37
CA PRO A 120 7.13 6.62 -5.61
C PRO A 120 6.53 7.22 -4.33
N TYR A 121 7.17 7.01 -3.20
CA TYR A 121 6.71 7.50 -1.91
C TYR A 121 7.87 7.77 -0.94
N LYS A 122 7.59 8.52 0.13
CA LYS A 122 8.54 8.77 1.22
C LYS A 122 7.84 8.63 2.57
N GLY A 123 8.26 7.64 3.34
CA GLY A 123 7.68 7.33 4.65
C GLY A 123 8.33 8.12 5.79
N TYR A 124 7.56 8.41 6.83
CA TYR A 124 8.04 9.11 8.03
C TYR A 124 7.40 8.51 9.28
N PHE A 125 8.22 8.19 10.27
CA PHE A 125 7.76 7.85 11.64
C PHE A 125 7.42 9.09 12.47
N ASN A 126 7.56 10.28 11.91
CA ASN A 126 7.25 11.55 12.56
C ASN A 126 6.29 12.35 11.68
N LYS A 127 5.12 12.68 12.22
CA LYS A 127 4.03 13.37 11.53
C LYS A 127 4.44 14.77 11.04
N GLU A 128 5.13 15.53 11.87
CA GLU A 128 5.54 16.90 11.58
C GLU A 128 6.50 16.95 10.38
N LYS A 129 7.41 15.94 10.29
CA LYS A 129 8.31 15.81 9.13
C LYS A 129 7.54 15.48 7.85
N ALA A 130 6.54 14.61 7.92
CA ALA A 130 5.68 14.30 6.78
C ALA A 130 4.86 15.52 6.34
N LEU A 131 4.32 16.29 7.28
CA LEU A 131 3.59 17.52 7.00
C LEU A 131 4.50 18.57 6.35
N LYS A 132 5.72 18.73 6.84
CA LYS A 132 6.72 19.67 6.26
C LYS A 132 7.11 19.26 4.83
N GLU A 133 7.31 17.96 4.56
CA GLU A 133 7.56 17.47 3.20
C GLU A 133 6.38 17.78 2.28
N ARG A 134 5.15 17.51 2.72
CA ARG A 134 3.93 17.82 1.97
C ARG A 134 3.85 19.31 1.64
N GLU A 135 4.03 20.20 2.64
CA GLU A 135 3.96 21.64 2.45
C GLU A 135 5.01 22.16 1.45
N GLY A 136 6.22 21.59 1.48
CA GLY A 136 7.25 21.90 0.51
C GLY A 136 6.82 21.54 -0.91
N LEU A 137 6.34 20.32 -1.10
CA LEU A 137 5.89 19.83 -2.39
C LEU A 137 4.64 20.57 -2.91
N GLU A 138 3.69 20.92 -2.03
CA GLU A 138 2.52 21.72 -2.40
C GLU A 138 2.92 23.13 -2.86
N LYS A 139 3.93 23.75 -2.22
CA LYS A 139 4.51 25.05 -2.66
C LYS A 139 5.19 24.95 -4.02
N ASP A 140 5.81 23.80 -4.31
CA ASP A 140 6.42 23.49 -5.61
C ASP A 140 5.37 23.12 -6.68
N GLY A 141 4.09 23.15 -6.34
CA GLY A 141 2.97 22.90 -7.27
C GLY A 141 2.58 21.45 -7.46
N TRP A 142 3.09 20.51 -6.65
CA TRP A 142 2.70 19.10 -6.73
C TRP A 142 1.31 18.86 -6.12
N ASP A 143 0.57 17.91 -6.68
CA ASP A 143 -0.55 17.28 -5.98
C ASP A 143 0.00 16.31 -4.94
N VAL A 144 -0.29 16.52 -3.67
CA VAL A 144 0.29 15.73 -2.58
C VAL A 144 -0.79 15.10 -1.71
N SER A 145 -0.55 13.89 -1.25
CA SER A 145 -1.33 13.23 -0.20
C SER A 145 -0.43 12.58 0.84
N ILE A 146 -0.93 12.49 2.06
CA ILE A 146 -0.34 11.69 3.12
C ILE A 146 -1.28 10.52 3.39
N ARG A 147 -0.74 9.32 3.47
CA ARG A 147 -1.45 8.11 3.84
C ARG A 147 -0.80 7.47 5.06
N ASN A 148 -1.61 6.80 5.85
CA ASN A 148 -1.15 5.87 6.86
C ASN A 148 -1.19 4.48 6.21
N PRO A 149 -0.08 3.73 6.15
CA PRO A 149 -0.08 2.41 5.53
C PRO A 149 -0.91 1.45 6.37
N ASP A 150 -1.72 0.68 5.69
CA ASP A 150 -2.58 -0.34 6.32
C ASP A 150 -1.84 -1.65 6.62
N GLY A 151 -0.75 -1.90 5.89
CA GLY A 151 0.17 -3.00 6.05
C GLY A 151 1.59 -2.50 6.32
N TRP A 152 2.45 -3.39 6.74
CA TRP A 152 3.85 -3.11 6.96
C TRP A 152 4.68 -4.23 6.36
N SER A 153 5.50 -3.90 5.38
CA SER A 153 6.46 -4.83 4.81
C SER A 153 7.83 -4.17 4.68
N THR A 154 8.84 -4.85 5.17
CA THR A 154 10.24 -4.46 5.03
C THR A 154 10.95 -5.20 3.91
N LEU A 155 10.19 -5.85 3.01
CA LEU A 155 10.70 -6.63 1.88
C LEU A 155 11.74 -7.69 2.32
N GLY A 156 11.55 -8.29 3.50
CA GLY A 156 12.41 -9.34 4.04
C GLY A 156 13.65 -8.86 4.81
N TRP A 157 13.88 -7.55 4.95
CA TRP A 157 14.99 -7.02 5.76
C TRP A 157 14.80 -7.26 7.25
N PHE A 158 13.55 -7.30 7.71
CA PHE A 158 13.18 -7.59 9.10
C PHE A 158 11.98 -8.54 9.11
N THR A 159 11.68 -9.09 10.29
CA THR A 159 10.42 -9.78 10.54
C THR A 159 9.32 -8.75 10.73
N ASP A 160 8.35 -8.74 9.83
CA ASP A 160 7.24 -7.79 9.84
C ASP A 160 6.17 -8.25 10.85
N PRO A 161 5.83 -7.42 11.86
CA PRO A 161 4.80 -7.76 12.82
C PRO A 161 3.40 -7.47 12.30
N ILE A 162 2.40 -8.07 12.92
CA ILE A 162 1.03 -7.59 12.88
C ILE A 162 0.98 -6.22 13.56
N LEU A 163 0.38 -5.23 12.93
CA LEU A 163 0.07 -3.96 13.57
C LEU A 163 -1.31 -4.05 14.24
N SER A 164 -1.47 -3.52 15.45
CA SER A 164 -2.77 -3.61 16.16
C SER A 164 -3.91 -2.93 15.41
N GLY A 165 -3.63 -1.93 14.57
CA GLY A 165 -4.61 -1.31 13.67
C GLY A 165 -5.19 -2.27 12.63
N MET A 166 -4.44 -3.27 12.18
CA MET A 166 -4.92 -4.29 11.25
C MET A 166 -6.10 -5.09 11.84
N LEU A 167 -6.11 -5.30 13.16
CA LEU A 167 -7.15 -6.07 13.86
C LEU A 167 -8.54 -5.42 13.81
N MET A 168 -8.63 -4.17 13.39
CA MET A 168 -9.89 -3.43 13.25
C MET A 168 -10.60 -3.71 11.90
N ARG A 169 -9.97 -4.45 10.99
CA ARG A 169 -10.51 -4.79 9.68
C ARG A 169 -11.56 -5.89 9.76
N SER A 170 -12.38 -6.01 8.71
CA SER A 170 -13.24 -7.18 8.52
C SER A 170 -12.41 -8.46 8.40
N GLU A 171 -13.02 -9.63 8.61
CA GLU A 171 -12.34 -10.92 8.47
C GLU A 171 -11.74 -11.10 7.08
N GLY A 172 -12.49 -10.72 6.05
CA GLY A 172 -12.05 -10.85 4.67
C GLY A 172 -10.93 -9.90 4.30
N ASP A 173 -11.06 -8.60 4.67
CA ASP A 173 -10.01 -7.60 4.42
C ASP A 173 -8.72 -7.96 5.16
N LEU A 174 -8.84 -8.54 6.37
CA LEU A 174 -7.69 -8.96 7.14
C LEU A 174 -6.98 -10.16 6.49
N ALA A 175 -7.74 -11.14 6.00
CA ALA A 175 -7.19 -12.28 5.28
C ALA A 175 -6.53 -11.84 3.96
N SER A 176 -7.20 -10.97 3.18
CA SER A 176 -6.66 -10.41 1.95
C SER A 176 -5.34 -9.67 2.20
N LEU A 177 -5.30 -8.79 3.23
CA LEU A 177 -4.09 -8.06 3.59
C LEU A 177 -2.92 -9.00 3.92
N ILE A 178 -3.14 -10.01 4.77
CA ILE A 178 -2.07 -10.94 5.17
C ILE A 178 -1.56 -11.74 3.97
N ILE A 179 -2.45 -12.23 3.12
CA ILE A 179 -2.06 -12.97 1.91
C ILE A 179 -1.31 -12.05 0.94
N HIS A 180 -1.78 -10.82 0.73
CA HIS A 180 -1.13 -9.80 -0.08
C HIS A 180 0.33 -9.57 0.35
N GLU A 181 0.55 -9.31 1.62
CA GLU A 181 1.89 -9.07 2.16
C GLU A 181 2.79 -10.31 2.07
N MET A 182 2.23 -11.52 2.21
CA MET A 182 2.98 -12.76 2.03
C MET A 182 3.35 -13.01 0.55
N VAL A 183 2.59 -12.47 -0.40
CA VAL A 183 2.99 -12.50 -1.83
C VAL A 183 4.26 -11.71 -2.03
N HIS A 184 4.39 -10.50 -1.47
CA HIS A 184 5.62 -9.70 -1.57
C HIS A 184 6.85 -10.41 -1.01
N ALA A 185 6.69 -11.23 0.05
CA ALA A 185 7.76 -12.05 0.60
C ALA A 185 8.07 -13.31 -0.25
N THR A 186 7.23 -13.64 -1.24
CA THR A 186 7.37 -14.84 -2.07
C THR A 186 7.77 -14.51 -3.51
N ILE A 187 7.24 -13.41 -4.06
CA ILE A 187 7.43 -12.97 -5.45
C ILE A 187 7.69 -11.48 -5.43
N TYR A 188 8.86 -11.06 -5.89
CA TYR A 188 9.19 -9.65 -6.00
C TYR A 188 9.99 -9.37 -7.27
N VAL A 189 9.48 -8.49 -8.11
CA VAL A 189 10.13 -8.05 -9.34
C VAL A 189 10.74 -6.68 -9.10
N LYS A 190 12.06 -6.60 -9.14
CA LYS A 190 12.81 -5.35 -8.95
C LYS A 190 12.33 -4.28 -9.94
N ASP A 191 12.22 -3.04 -9.46
CA ASP A 191 11.81 -1.86 -10.24
C ASP A 191 10.43 -1.96 -10.93
N SER A 192 9.58 -2.91 -10.49
CA SER A 192 8.24 -3.17 -11.06
C SER A 192 7.15 -3.05 -10.00
N SER A 193 7.11 -1.91 -9.29
CA SER A 193 6.15 -1.67 -8.20
C SER A 193 4.70 -1.95 -8.62
N ASP A 194 4.25 -1.42 -9.78
CA ASP A 194 2.88 -1.64 -10.27
C ASP A 194 2.56 -3.13 -10.49
N PHE A 195 3.53 -3.90 -11.00
CA PHE A 195 3.33 -5.34 -11.18
C PHE A 195 3.24 -6.06 -9.83
N ASN A 196 4.15 -5.75 -8.91
CA ASN A 196 4.17 -6.37 -7.58
C ASN A 196 2.86 -6.10 -6.82
N GLU A 197 2.38 -4.85 -6.83
CA GLU A 197 1.16 -4.46 -6.14
C GLU A 197 -0.09 -5.09 -6.78
N ASN A 198 -0.20 -5.07 -8.12
CA ASN A 198 -1.33 -5.71 -8.81
C ASN A 198 -1.37 -7.23 -8.57
N LEU A 199 -0.20 -7.90 -8.60
CA LEU A 199 -0.12 -9.34 -8.35
C LEU A 199 -0.48 -9.68 -6.91
N ALA A 200 0.06 -8.91 -5.95
CA ALA A 200 -0.22 -9.11 -4.53
C ALA A 200 -1.70 -8.85 -4.21
N SER A 201 -2.30 -7.78 -4.77
CA SER A 201 -3.73 -7.48 -4.62
C SER A 201 -4.59 -8.59 -5.21
N PHE A 202 -4.32 -9.04 -6.44
CA PHE A 202 -5.09 -10.09 -7.08
C PHE A 202 -5.03 -11.41 -6.29
N ILE A 203 -3.83 -11.84 -5.88
CA ILE A 203 -3.64 -13.08 -5.12
C ILE A 203 -4.24 -12.93 -3.71
N GLY A 204 -4.10 -11.75 -3.08
CA GLY A 204 -4.69 -11.43 -1.78
C GLY A 204 -6.20 -11.57 -1.80
N ASP A 205 -6.86 -10.94 -2.77
CA ASP A 205 -8.32 -10.95 -2.89
C ASP A 205 -8.85 -12.34 -3.21
N ARG A 206 -8.31 -13.03 -4.22
CA ARG A 206 -8.74 -14.38 -4.58
C ARG A 206 -8.38 -15.40 -3.50
N GLY A 207 -7.21 -15.22 -2.85
CA GLY A 207 -6.79 -16.04 -1.73
C GLY A 207 -7.70 -15.92 -0.52
N ALA A 208 -8.13 -14.70 -0.19
CA ALA A 208 -9.08 -14.44 0.90
C ALA A 208 -10.46 -15.06 0.62
N GLU A 209 -10.97 -14.93 -0.62
CA GLU A 209 -12.21 -15.56 -1.04
C GLU A 209 -12.17 -17.07 -0.81
N LEU A 210 -11.12 -17.72 -1.30
CA LEU A 210 -10.95 -19.18 -1.16
C LEU A 210 -10.76 -19.60 0.31
N PHE A 211 -9.97 -18.83 1.07
CA PHE A 211 -9.78 -19.07 2.50
C PHE A 211 -11.09 -18.96 3.28
N LEU A 212 -11.86 -17.90 3.09
CA LEU A 212 -13.11 -17.69 3.80
C LEU A 212 -14.13 -18.77 3.47
N LYS A 213 -14.20 -19.17 2.19
CA LYS A 213 -15.05 -20.29 1.75
C LYS A 213 -14.67 -21.60 2.44
N GLN A 214 -13.37 -21.89 2.55
CA GLN A 214 -12.87 -23.10 3.21
C GLN A 214 -13.07 -23.05 4.73
N ALA A 215 -12.81 -21.91 5.37
CA ALA A 215 -12.82 -21.77 6.82
C ALA A 215 -14.23 -21.65 7.41
N PHE A 216 -15.15 -21.00 6.71
CA PHE A 216 -16.48 -20.63 7.23
C PHE A 216 -17.63 -21.15 6.36
N GLY A 217 -17.38 -21.59 5.14
CA GLY A 217 -18.40 -21.96 4.16
C GLY A 217 -18.89 -20.76 3.34
N ASP A 218 -19.40 -21.07 2.13
CA ASP A 218 -19.83 -20.06 1.16
C ASP A 218 -21.15 -19.33 1.53
N THR A 219 -21.92 -19.88 2.46
CA THR A 219 -23.14 -19.23 3.02
C THR A 219 -22.87 -18.44 4.30
N SER A 220 -21.63 -18.44 4.80
CA SER A 220 -21.29 -17.73 6.03
C SER A 220 -21.37 -16.22 5.86
N ARG A 221 -21.65 -15.53 6.97
CA ARG A 221 -21.69 -14.06 6.99
C ARG A 221 -20.35 -13.47 6.51
N GLN A 222 -19.24 -14.01 6.99
CA GLN A 222 -17.88 -13.54 6.66
C GLN A 222 -17.59 -13.60 5.16
N PHE A 223 -17.94 -14.73 4.53
CA PHE A 223 -17.76 -14.91 3.10
C PHE A 223 -18.68 -13.98 2.30
N GLN A 224 -19.97 -13.91 2.63
CA GLN A 224 -20.93 -13.08 1.91
C GLN A 224 -20.63 -11.59 2.04
N GLU A 225 -20.27 -11.11 3.23
CA GLU A 225 -19.83 -9.72 3.44
C GLU A 225 -18.60 -9.40 2.58
N TYR A 226 -17.60 -10.27 2.55
CA TYR A 226 -16.41 -10.07 1.75
C TYR A 226 -16.71 -9.99 0.25
N ILE A 227 -17.49 -10.93 -0.29
CA ILE A 227 -17.88 -10.94 -1.71
C ILE A 227 -18.64 -9.66 -2.09
N HIS A 228 -19.56 -9.20 -1.23
CA HIS A 228 -20.26 -7.94 -1.47
C HIS A 228 -19.32 -6.72 -1.44
N GLN A 229 -18.40 -6.67 -0.49
CA GLN A 229 -17.41 -5.60 -0.37
C GLN A 229 -16.44 -5.58 -1.55
N ASP A 230 -15.89 -6.74 -1.94
CA ASP A 230 -15.03 -6.87 -3.11
C ASP A 230 -15.77 -6.46 -4.40
N GLY A 231 -17.00 -6.94 -4.58
CA GLY A 231 -17.82 -6.54 -5.72
C GLY A 231 -18.10 -5.04 -5.79
N ASP A 232 -18.34 -4.39 -4.64
CA ASP A 232 -18.52 -2.95 -4.57
C ASP A 232 -17.22 -2.20 -4.82
N TYR A 233 -16.10 -2.70 -4.30
CA TYR A 233 -14.77 -2.13 -4.55
C TYR A 233 -14.39 -2.22 -6.05
N ARG A 234 -14.67 -3.35 -6.73
CA ARG A 234 -14.44 -3.50 -8.17
C ARG A 234 -15.19 -2.44 -8.98
N LYS A 235 -16.46 -2.16 -8.66
CA LYS A 235 -17.24 -1.08 -9.32
C LYS A 235 -16.56 0.29 -9.18
N VAL A 236 -16.02 0.58 -7.98
CA VAL A 236 -15.27 1.81 -7.73
C VAL A 236 -13.95 1.82 -8.50
N ALA A 237 -13.18 0.74 -8.47
CA ALA A 237 -11.91 0.61 -9.18
C ALA A 237 -12.10 0.81 -10.69
N ASP A 238 -13.09 0.16 -11.29
CA ASP A 238 -13.43 0.32 -12.71
C ASP A 238 -13.83 1.76 -13.06
N HIS A 239 -14.64 2.38 -12.21
CA HIS A 239 -15.01 3.79 -12.38
C HIS A 239 -13.78 4.69 -12.35
N MET A 240 -12.92 4.49 -11.36
CA MET A 240 -11.71 5.29 -11.17
C MET A 240 -10.68 5.06 -12.27
N LEU A 241 -10.49 3.83 -12.75
CA LEU A 241 -9.57 3.55 -13.86
C LEU A 241 -10.05 4.22 -15.15
N ARG A 242 -11.36 4.16 -15.46
CA ARG A 242 -11.93 4.89 -16.61
C ARG A 242 -11.78 6.41 -16.44
N ALA A 243 -12.02 6.91 -15.24
CA ALA A 243 -11.86 8.32 -14.91
C ALA A 243 -10.40 8.77 -15.05
N THR A 244 -9.44 7.96 -14.60
CA THR A 244 -8.01 8.22 -14.73
C THR A 244 -7.57 8.35 -16.18
N LYS A 245 -8.01 7.43 -17.05
CA LYS A 245 -7.74 7.51 -18.49
C LYS A 245 -8.28 8.79 -19.12
N LYS A 246 -9.51 9.17 -18.79
CA LYS A 246 -10.14 10.39 -19.31
C LYS A 246 -9.49 11.67 -18.74
N LEU A 247 -9.06 11.65 -17.47
CA LEU A 247 -8.33 12.76 -16.86
C LEU A 247 -6.97 12.95 -17.53
N ASP A 248 -6.27 11.87 -17.85
CA ASP A 248 -5.02 11.90 -18.60
C ASP A 248 -5.24 12.51 -20.01
N SER A 249 -6.30 12.09 -20.72
CA SER A 249 -6.68 12.68 -22.00
C SER A 249 -6.98 14.18 -21.89
N LEU A 250 -7.62 14.63 -20.82
CA LEU A 250 -7.82 16.06 -20.56
C LEU A 250 -6.49 16.79 -20.44
N TYR A 251 -5.53 16.25 -19.70
CA TYR A 251 -4.21 16.86 -19.52
C TYR A 251 -3.43 16.97 -20.83
N GLN A 252 -3.53 16.00 -21.71
CA GLN A 252 -2.91 16.04 -23.04
C GLN A 252 -3.43 17.17 -23.92
N THR A 253 -4.63 17.74 -23.64
CA THR A 253 -5.16 18.91 -24.34
C THR A 253 -4.70 20.25 -23.76
N MET A 254 -3.96 20.25 -22.65
CA MET A 254 -3.45 21.46 -22.01
C MET A 254 -2.15 21.90 -22.67
N THR A 255 -2.09 23.12 -23.17
CA THR A 255 -0.92 23.66 -23.86
C THR A 255 -0.03 24.46 -22.90
N GLU A 256 1.24 24.70 -23.28
CA GLU A 256 2.15 25.54 -22.51
C GLU A 256 1.68 27.00 -22.40
N SER A 257 0.98 27.48 -23.43
CA SER A 257 0.42 28.84 -23.46
C SER A 257 -0.80 29.04 -22.58
N GLU A 258 -1.43 27.94 -22.11
CA GLU A 258 -2.57 28.02 -21.19
C GLU A 258 -2.09 28.36 -19.78
N SER A 259 -2.73 29.34 -19.13
CA SER A 259 -2.37 29.74 -17.76
C SER A 259 -2.60 28.61 -16.75
N VAL A 260 -1.78 28.58 -15.69
CA VAL A 260 -1.90 27.61 -14.61
C VAL A 260 -3.30 27.64 -13.98
N GLU A 261 -3.88 28.82 -13.82
CA GLU A 261 -5.23 28.97 -13.26
C GLU A 261 -6.31 28.37 -14.16
N SER A 262 -6.21 28.54 -15.48
CA SER A 262 -7.11 27.89 -16.44
C SER A 262 -7.00 26.37 -16.36
N LYS A 263 -5.78 25.82 -16.39
CA LYS A 263 -5.53 24.38 -16.25
C LYS A 263 -6.13 23.82 -14.95
N LYS A 264 -5.93 24.55 -13.85
CA LYS A 264 -6.47 24.17 -12.52
C LYS A 264 -8.00 24.13 -12.52
N THR A 265 -8.63 25.16 -13.06
CA THR A 265 -10.09 25.24 -13.17
C THR A 265 -10.66 24.09 -14.01
N ARG A 266 -10.03 23.79 -15.16
CA ARG A 266 -10.43 22.66 -16.02
C ARG A 266 -10.30 21.32 -15.29
N LYS A 267 -9.18 21.10 -14.61
CA LYS A 267 -8.91 19.91 -13.78
C LYS A 267 -9.99 19.75 -12.70
N GLU A 268 -10.21 20.76 -11.88
CA GLU A 268 -11.16 20.71 -10.76
C GLU A 268 -12.59 20.46 -11.23
N ASN A 269 -13.03 21.14 -12.30
CA ASN A 269 -14.35 20.92 -12.89
C ASN A 269 -14.51 19.50 -13.41
N TYR A 270 -13.45 18.92 -13.98
CA TYR A 270 -13.51 17.55 -14.46
C TYR A 270 -13.54 16.53 -13.31
N ILE A 271 -12.68 16.73 -12.28
CA ILE A 271 -12.68 15.88 -11.08
C ILE A 271 -14.04 15.93 -10.36
N ARG A 272 -14.69 17.11 -10.31
CA ARG A 272 -16.04 17.24 -9.75
C ARG A 272 -17.05 16.35 -10.46
N LYS A 273 -17.04 16.33 -11.80
CA LYS A 273 -17.89 15.44 -12.58
C LYS A 273 -17.62 13.97 -12.31
N ILE A 274 -16.34 13.58 -12.11
CA ILE A 274 -15.98 12.21 -11.75
C ILE A 274 -16.57 11.84 -10.38
N VAL A 275 -16.47 12.76 -9.41
CA VAL A 275 -17.01 12.55 -8.05
C VAL A 275 -18.54 12.46 -8.06
N GLU A 276 -19.22 13.34 -8.79
CA GLU A 276 -20.68 13.32 -8.94
C GLU A 276 -21.16 11.99 -9.55
N ALA A 277 -20.39 11.45 -10.50
CA ALA A 277 -20.70 10.17 -11.12
C ALA A 277 -20.60 8.97 -10.18
N PHE A 278 -19.97 9.10 -8.99
CA PHE A 278 -20.03 8.05 -7.96
C PHE A 278 -21.46 7.71 -7.52
N ASP A 279 -22.38 8.68 -7.58
CA ASP A 279 -23.77 8.46 -7.19
C ASP A 279 -24.54 7.59 -8.20
N THR A 280 -23.96 7.33 -9.37
CA THR A 280 -24.50 6.37 -10.34
C THR A 280 -24.11 4.92 -10.04
N ILE A 281 -23.11 4.72 -9.17
CA ILE A 281 -22.64 3.38 -8.77
C ILE A 281 -23.65 2.81 -7.78
N ARG A 282 -24.20 1.63 -8.10
CA ARG A 282 -25.10 0.91 -7.19
C ARG A 282 -24.27 0.00 -6.29
N PHE A 283 -24.16 0.39 -5.01
CA PHE A 283 -23.52 -0.38 -3.97
C PHE A 283 -24.47 -1.40 -3.36
N SER A 284 -23.93 -2.49 -2.83
CA SER A 284 -24.71 -3.57 -2.20
C SER A 284 -25.50 -3.09 -0.97
N ASP A 285 -24.96 -2.08 -0.25
CA ASP A 285 -25.60 -1.47 0.91
C ASP A 285 -26.59 -0.32 0.57
N GLY A 286 -26.77 -0.03 -0.72
CA GLY A 286 -27.65 1.04 -1.21
C GLY A 286 -27.18 2.48 -0.91
N ARG A 287 -26.01 2.67 -0.31
CA ARG A 287 -25.49 3.99 0.09
C ARG A 287 -24.82 4.72 -1.07
N ARG A 288 -25.00 6.06 -1.10
CA ARG A 288 -24.23 6.93 -2.00
C ARG A 288 -22.90 7.29 -1.36
N ARG A 289 -21.85 7.42 -2.18
CA ARG A 289 -20.50 7.64 -1.69
C ARG A 289 -19.83 8.94 -2.15
N SER A 290 -20.51 9.76 -2.97
CA SER A 290 -20.02 11.07 -3.40
C SER A 290 -19.75 12.03 -2.24
N SER A 291 -20.54 11.94 -1.17
CA SER A 291 -20.38 12.74 0.05
C SER A 291 -18.99 12.60 0.71
N ARG A 292 -18.28 11.51 0.41
CA ARG A 292 -16.90 11.30 0.84
C ARG A 292 -15.96 12.43 0.41
N PHE A 293 -16.24 13.05 -0.73
CA PHE A 293 -15.44 14.13 -1.32
C PHE A 293 -16.04 15.52 -1.11
N ALA A 294 -17.12 15.66 -0.31
CA ALA A 294 -17.83 16.93 -0.10
C ALA A 294 -16.92 18.03 0.49
N LYS A 295 -15.96 17.65 1.35
CA LYS A 295 -15.04 18.60 1.99
C LYS A 295 -13.80 18.92 1.15
N ARG A 296 -13.32 17.96 0.36
CA ARG A 296 -12.11 18.11 -0.46
C ARG A 296 -12.18 17.16 -1.65
N LEU A 297 -12.02 17.71 -2.86
CA LEU A 297 -11.90 16.91 -4.06
C LEU A 297 -10.63 16.04 -4.00
N PRO A 298 -10.66 14.83 -4.59
CA PRO A 298 -9.45 14.05 -4.77
C PRO A 298 -8.49 14.77 -5.73
N ASN A 299 -7.19 14.56 -5.54
CA ASN A 299 -6.16 15.05 -6.43
C ASN A 299 -5.52 13.90 -7.24
N ASN A 300 -4.52 14.18 -8.07
CA ASN A 300 -3.90 13.19 -8.95
C ASN A 300 -3.35 11.97 -8.21
N THR A 301 -2.89 12.11 -6.98
CA THR A 301 -2.38 10.98 -6.19
C THR A 301 -3.46 9.93 -5.91
N TYR A 302 -4.72 10.35 -5.77
CA TYR A 302 -5.85 9.44 -5.57
C TYR A 302 -6.14 8.62 -6.83
N PHE A 303 -6.09 9.23 -8.02
CA PHE A 303 -6.27 8.53 -9.29
C PHE A 303 -5.11 7.58 -9.57
N MET A 304 -3.88 8.01 -9.26
CA MET A 304 -2.69 7.19 -9.42
C MET A 304 -2.75 5.91 -8.59
N SER A 305 -3.33 5.94 -7.39
CA SER A 305 -3.44 4.73 -6.57
C SER A 305 -4.22 3.60 -7.25
N PHE A 306 -5.32 3.92 -7.94
CA PHE A 306 -6.05 2.90 -8.71
C PHE A 306 -5.23 2.37 -9.87
N ARG A 307 -4.43 3.20 -10.52
CA ARG A 307 -3.52 2.75 -11.57
C ARG A 307 -2.47 1.77 -11.02
N THR A 308 -1.89 2.08 -9.88
CA THR A 308 -0.84 1.25 -9.25
C THR A 308 -1.38 -0.11 -8.80
N TYR A 309 -2.56 -0.16 -8.17
CA TYR A 309 -3.05 -1.38 -7.55
C TYR A 309 -4.03 -2.20 -8.41
N GLU A 310 -4.71 -1.55 -9.39
CA GLU A 310 -5.86 -2.17 -10.06
C GLU A 310 -5.72 -2.25 -11.58
N SER A 311 -4.72 -1.60 -12.19
CA SER A 311 -4.65 -1.47 -13.64
C SER A 311 -4.43 -2.79 -14.39
N LYS A 312 -3.93 -3.82 -13.71
CA LYS A 312 -3.66 -5.14 -14.29
C LYS A 312 -4.62 -6.22 -13.81
N HIS A 313 -5.62 -5.84 -13.02
CA HIS A 313 -6.59 -6.81 -12.47
C HIS A 313 -7.24 -7.67 -13.55
N ASP A 314 -7.75 -7.05 -14.63
CA ASP A 314 -8.43 -7.80 -15.69
C ASP A 314 -7.51 -8.77 -16.42
N VAL A 315 -6.25 -8.37 -16.66
CA VAL A 315 -5.24 -9.24 -17.28
C VAL A 315 -4.93 -10.43 -16.37
N MET A 316 -4.80 -10.20 -15.07
CA MET A 316 -4.56 -11.27 -14.11
C MET A 316 -5.77 -12.19 -13.94
N LEU A 317 -6.97 -11.64 -14.04
CA LEU A 317 -8.23 -12.40 -14.04
C LEU A 317 -8.34 -13.29 -15.27
N GLU A 318 -7.96 -12.77 -16.43
CA GLU A 318 -7.94 -13.53 -17.70
C GLU A 318 -6.89 -14.66 -17.61
N ASP A 319 -5.69 -14.38 -17.16
CA ASP A 319 -4.63 -15.39 -16.95
C ASP A 319 -5.11 -16.47 -15.96
N TRP A 320 -5.69 -16.09 -14.84
CA TRP A 320 -6.20 -17.00 -13.84
C TRP A 320 -7.28 -17.94 -14.41
N ASN A 321 -8.22 -17.38 -15.19
CA ASN A 321 -9.29 -18.15 -15.80
C ASN A 321 -8.78 -19.09 -16.90
N ASN A 322 -7.98 -18.58 -17.83
CA ASN A 322 -7.68 -19.25 -19.10
C ASN A 322 -6.37 -20.06 -19.02
N ARG A 323 -5.34 -19.52 -18.38
CA ARG A 323 -4.02 -20.15 -18.31
C ARG A 323 -3.86 -21.07 -17.09
N PHE A 324 -4.43 -20.67 -15.96
CA PHE A 324 -4.30 -21.41 -14.71
C PHE A 324 -5.56 -22.14 -14.29
N SER A 325 -6.62 -22.17 -15.13
CA SER A 325 -7.87 -22.90 -14.88
C SER A 325 -8.46 -22.65 -13.48
N LYS A 326 -8.39 -21.40 -13.03
CA LYS A 326 -8.81 -20.91 -11.69
C LYS A 326 -8.04 -21.57 -10.53
N ASN A 327 -6.84 -22.06 -10.78
CA ASN A 327 -5.97 -22.61 -9.74
C ASN A 327 -4.93 -21.56 -9.31
N LEU A 328 -5.16 -20.93 -8.16
CA LEU A 328 -4.33 -19.86 -7.64
C LEU A 328 -2.90 -20.35 -7.29
N LYS A 329 -2.76 -21.58 -6.79
CA LYS A 329 -1.46 -22.18 -6.49
C LYS A 329 -0.61 -22.37 -7.76
N ASN A 330 -1.21 -22.76 -8.87
CA ASN A 330 -0.51 -22.88 -10.16
C ASN A 330 -0.05 -21.49 -10.66
N MET A 331 -0.89 -20.49 -10.52
CA MET A 331 -0.55 -19.09 -10.86
C MET A 331 0.64 -18.59 -10.01
N ILE A 332 0.60 -18.81 -8.70
CA ILE A 332 1.69 -18.45 -7.79
C ILE A 332 2.99 -19.17 -8.14
N ASN A 333 2.93 -20.49 -8.37
CA ASN A 333 4.10 -21.28 -8.75
C ASN A 333 4.72 -20.80 -10.06
N TYR A 334 3.90 -20.44 -11.03
CA TYR A 334 4.37 -19.89 -12.30
C TYR A 334 5.11 -18.56 -12.10
N TYR A 335 4.52 -17.60 -11.39
CA TYR A 335 5.15 -16.30 -11.17
C TYR A 335 6.39 -16.41 -10.28
N ARG A 336 6.40 -17.30 -9.28
CA ARG A 336 7.57 -17.58 -8.45
C ARG A 336 8.74 -18.17 -9.27
N ALA A 337 8.43 -19.07 -10.20
CA ALA A 337 9.47 -19.65 -11.08
C ALA A 337 10.00 -18.64 -12.11
N THR A 338 9.14 -17.71 -12.58
CA THR A 338 9.49 -16.68 -13.55
C THR A 338 10.26 -15.52 -12.91
N TYR A 339 9.88 -15.17 -11.68
CA TYR A 339 10.43 -14.04 -10.92
C TYR A 339 10.80 -14.50 -9.52
N PRO A 340 11.95 -15.18 -9.35
CA PRO A 340 12.38 -15.62 -8.03
C PRO A 340 12.58 -14.40 -7.11
N SER A 341 12.16 -14.54 -5.85
CA SER A 341 12.41 -13.53 -4.80
C SER A 341 13.91 -13.30 -4.63
N LEU A 342 14.26 -12.08 -4.23
CA LEU A 342 15.64 -11.69 -3.89
C LEU A 342 16.22 -12.53 -2.76
#